data_5dc9386a851c77a977748862993365bd
#
_entry.id   5dc9386a851c77a977748862993365bd
#
_cell.length_a   1.000
_cell.length_b   1.000
_cell.length_c   1.000
_cell.angle_alpha   90.00
_cell.angle_beta   90.00
_cell.angle_gamma   90.00
#
_symmetry.space_group_name_H-M   'P 1'
#
loop_
_entity.id
_entity.type
_entity.pdbx_description
1 polymer ?
#
loop_
_entity_poly.entity_id
_entity_poly.type
_entity_poly.pdbx_seq_one_letter_code
_entity_poly.pdbx_strand_id
1 'polypeptide(L)' 'MIEEVIKFAKFYLDNGYCIDEAITMAINIIREVEVSKYEYWWFINILIKT' A
#
# COMPACT_ATOMS: atom_id res chain seq x y z
N MET A 1 5.52 0.52 10.83
CA MET A 1 5.75 -0.13 9.55
C MET A 1 4.53 -0.16 8.65
N ILE A 2 3.38 -0.57 9.15
CA ILE A 2 2.14 -0.54 8.35
C ILE A 2 1.80 0.88 7.91
N GLU A 3 2.00 1.85 8.79
CA GLU A 3 1.74 3.25 8.48
C GLU A 3 2.61 3.76 7.33
N GLU A 4 3.85 3.27 7.25
CA GLU A 4 4.75 3.65 6.17
C GLU A 4 4.29 3.09 4.84
N VAL A 5 3.80 1.85 4.82
CA VAL A 5 3.26 1.26 3.60
C VAL A 5 2.09 2.09 3.09
N ILE A 6 1.18 2.47 3.97
CA ILE A 6 0.03 3.29 3.61
C ILE A 6 0.48 4.65 3.08
N LYS A 7 1.45 5.26 3.72
CA LYS A 7 1.97 6.56 3.32
C LYS A 7 2.57 6.52 1.91
N PHE A 8 3.40 5.51 1.63
CA PHE A 8 4.00 5.36 0.30
C PHE A 8 2.94 5.00 -0.74
N ALA A 9 1.98 4.16 -0.39
CA ALA A 9 0.91 3.81 -1.32
C ALA A 9 0.08 5.03 -1.70
N LYS A 10 -0.23 5.89 -0.75
CA LYS A 10 -0.93 7.14 -1.05
C LYS A 10 -0.12 8.04 -1.98
N PHE A 11 1.18 8.10 -1.76
CA PHE A 11 2.06 8.87 -2.63
C PHE A 11 1.96 8.37 -4.07
N TYR A 12 2.01 7.07 -4.28
CA TYR A 12 1.90 6.51 -5.62
C TYR A 12 0.52 6.71 -6.23
N LEU A 13 -0.54 6.59 -5.42
CA LEU A 13 -1.90 6.87 -5.90
C LEU A 13 -2.01 8.31 -6.40
N ASP A 14 -1.45 9.25 -5.66
CA ASP A 14 -1.47 10.66 -6.05
C ASP A 14 -0.69 10.90 -7.34
N ASN A 15 0.25 10.02 -7.66
CA ASN A 15 1.01 10.11 -8.91
C ASN A 15 0.39 9.33 -10.06
N GLY A 16 -0.83 8.81 -9.89
CA GLY A 16 -1.56 8.18 -10.97
C GLY A 16 -1.47 6.67 -11.07
N TYR A 17 -0.86 6.01 -10.11
CA TYR A 17 -0.79 4.54 -10.09
C TYR A 17 -2.09 3.94 -9.60
N CYS A 18 -2.37 2.71 -10.03
CA CYS A 18 -3.52 1.96 -9.53
C CYS A 18 -3.29 1.52 -8.09
N ILE A 19 -4.37 1.22 -7.36
CA ILE A 19 -4.27 0.76 -5.97
C ILE A 19 -3.37 -0.46 -5.86
N ASP A 20 -3.55 -1.46 -6.72
CA ASP A 20 -2.72 -2.67 -6.70
C ASP A 20 -1.24 -2.35 -6.88
N GLU A 21 -0.93 -1.52 -7.85
CA GLU A 21 0.45 -1.13 -8.12
C GLU A 21 1.01 -0.31 -6.97
N ALA A 22 0.23 0.60 -6.43
CA ALA A 22 0.66 1.47 -5.35
C ALA A 22 1.05 0.64 -4.11
N ILE A 23 0.21 -0.30 -3.72
CA ILE A 23 0.48 -1.15 -2.57
C ILE A 23 1.70 -2.05 -2.82
N THR A 24 1.77 -2.66 -4.00
CA THR A 24 2.89 -3.54 -4.35
C THR A 24 4.21 -2.76 -4.33
N MET A 25 4.23 -1.58 -4.90
CA MET A 25 5.43 -0.75 -4.92
C MET A 25 5.83 -0.28 -3.53
N ALA A 26 4.85 0.09 -2.71
CA ALA A 26 5.12 0.50 -1.34
C ALA A 26 5.74 -0.63 -0.52
N ILE A 27 5.20 -1.84 -0.66
CA ILE A 27 5.74 -3.01 0.03
C ILE A 27 7.16 -3.31 -0.45
N ASN A 28 7.41 -3.20 -1.75
CA ASN A 28 8.74 -3.45 -2.32
C ASN A 28 9.78 -2.46 -1.80
N ILE A 29 9.41 -1.22 -1.58
CA ILE A 29 10.33 -0.22 -1.05
C ILE A 29 10.73 -0.54 0.37
N ILE A 30 9.77 -0.94 1.18
CA ILE A 30 10.03 -1.20 2.60
C ILE A 30 10.71 -2.56 2.80
N ARG A 31 10.39 -3.55 1.99
CA ARG A 31 10.99 -4.90 1.95
C ARG A 31 11.00 -5.70 3.24
N GLU A 32 10.69 -5.09 4.35
CA GLU A 32 10.70 -5.75 5.65
C GLU A 32 9.31 -6.23 6.08
N VAL A 33 8.31 -5.90 5.30
CA VAL A 33 6.92 -6.22 5.63
C VAL A 33 6.47 -7.41 4.81
N GLU A 34 6.27 -8.54 5.47
CA GLU A 34 5.58 -9.66 4.85
C GLU A 34 4.09 -9.40 4.99
N VAL A 35 3.44 -9.14 3.88
CA VAL A 35 2.03 -8.82 3.86
C VAL A 35 1.26 -10.07 3.45
N SER A 36 0.41 -10.55 4.33
CA SER A 36 -0.48 -11.65 4.02
C SER A 36 -1.58 -11.18 3.06
N LYS A 37 -2.29 -12.15 2.46
CA LYS A 37 -3.39 -11.85 1.58
C LYS A 37 -4.47 -11.01 2.27
N TYR A 38 -4.69 -11.26 3.56
CA TYR A 38 -5.68 -10.50 4.34
C TYR A 38 -5.23 -9.06 4.57
N GLU A 39 -3.96 -8.86 4.86
CA GLU A 39 -3.41 -7.54 5.05
C GLU A 39 -3.47 -6.72 3.77
N TYR A 40 -3.26 -7.37 2.63
CA TYR A 40 -3.36 -6.72 1.34
C TYR A 40 -4.77 -6.13 1.13
N TRP A 41 -5.81 -6.92 1.38
CA TRP A 41 -7.18 -6.44 1.29
C TRP A 41 -7.49 -5.34 2.30
N TRP A 42 -6.91 -5.44 3.48
CA TRP A 42 -7.06 -4.43 4.49
C TRP A 42 -6.46 -3.10 4.05
N PHE A 43 -5.26 -3.12 3.44
CA PHE A 43 -4.66 -1.92 2.88
C PHE A 43 -5.54 -1.29 1.81
N ILE A 44 -6.12 -2.09 0.93
CA ILE A 44 -7.02 -1.60 -0.11
C ILE A 44 -8.21 -0.89 0.52
N ASN A 45 -8.81 -1.47 1.54
CA ASN A 45 -9.95 -0.87 2.23
C ASN A 45 -9.60 0.47 2.85
N ILE A 46 -8.46 0.56 3.50
CA ILE A 46 -8.01 1.81 4.11
C ILE A 46 -7.82 2.89 3.04
N LEU A 47 -7.16 2.55 1.95
CA LEU A 47 -6.88 3.52 0.88
C LEU A 47 -8.14 4.00 0.19
N ILE A 48 -9.12 3.12 0.04
CA ILE A 48 -10.41 3.51 -0.54
C ILE A 48 -11.15 4.49 0.36
N LYS A 49 -11.06 4.31 1.67
CA LYS A 49 -11.77 5.15 2.63
C LYS A 49 -11.11 6.49 2.88
N THR A 50 -9.91 6.64 2.48
CA THR A 50 -9.21 7.92 2.59
C THR A 50 -9.22 8.67 1.28
#